data_afc316a9fd2df5ad053a02a33cc42fbe
#
_entry.id   afc316a9fd2df5ad053a02a33cc42fbe
#
_cell.length_a   1.000
_cell.length_b   1.000
_cell.length_c   1.000
_cell.angle_alpha   90.00
_cell.angle_beta   90.00
_cell.angle_gamma   90.00
#
_symmetry.space_group_name_H-M   'P 1'
#
loop_
_entity.id
_entity.type
_entity.pdbx_description
1 polymer ?
#
loop_
_entity_poly.entity_id
_entity_poly.type
_entity_poly.pdbx_seq_one_letter_code
_entity_poly.pdbx_strand_id
1 'polypeptide(L)'
;MISAVTLSVLGLIAILGYLGIFTALHVLPTGRHPVRHAVSDYAVGPYGRIFRRGLVISSVGLLLTTLALFQEPGSPPLKSTPLVLLLLVPVARVGMAVFPTDLEEEKITRTGLLHHLFAVAAFALTYTAISQLTPDLADISPWSSFSGLLHALHRIILVSLVLLVVTMTPRLRRIFGLFERLFLVSTNVWFIAVGAGMVAAAA
;
A
#
# COMPACT_ATOMS: atom_id res chain seq x y z
N MET A 1 6.28 13.65 23.33
CA MET A 1 5.67 13.13 22.07
C MET A 1 6.81 12.63 21.18
N ILE A 2 6.57 11.55 20.42
CA ILE A 2 7.53 11.06 19.41
C ILE A 2 7.53 12.07 18.25
N SER A 3 8.71 12.48 17.76
CA SER A 3 8.80 13.46 16.68
C SER A 3 8.31 12.89 15.32
N ALA A 4 7.84 13.76 14.44
CA ALA A 4 7.44 13.40 13.08
C ALA A 4 8.58 12.69 12.32
N VAL A 5 9.81 13.13 12.50
CA VAL A 5 11.00 12.51 11.91
C VAL A 5 11.19 11.07 12.40
N THR A 6 11.12 10.84 13.73
CA THR A 6 11.24 9.50 14.30
C THR A 6 10.14 8.57 13.75
N LEU A 7 8.90 9.05 13.70
CA LEU A 7 7.78 8.30 13.12
C LEU A 7 8.03 7.97 11.65
N SER A 8 8.54 8.93 10.87
CA SER A 8 8.83 8.73 9.44
C SER A 8 9.95 7.72 9.23
N VAL A 9 11.05 7.80 9.99
CA VAL A 9 12.16 6.84 9.90
C VAL A 9 11.69 5.42 10.23
N LEU A 10 10.95 5.25 11.32
CA LEU A 10 10.39 3.94 11.69
C LEU A 10 9.38 3.45 10.65
N GLY A 11 8.56 4.35 10.10
CA GLY A 11 7.64 4.06 9.00
C GLY A 11 8.36 3.57 7.75
N LEU A 12 9.43 4.26 7.34
CA LEU A 12 10.28 3.87 6.21
C LEU A 12 10.91 2.48 6.41
N ILE A 13 11.47 2.22 7.60
CA ILE A 13 12.06 0.92 7.94
C ILE A 13 11.00 -0.19 7.79
N ALA A 14 9.80 0.02 8.30
CA ALA A 14 8.72 -0.96 8.21
C ALA A 14 8.26 -1.18 6.75
N ILE A 15 8.11 -0.12 5.94
CA ILE A 15 7.74 -0.24 4.53
C ILE A 15 8.82 -0.95 3.73
N LEU A 16 10.09 -0.62 3.94
CA LEU A 16 11.22 -1.31 3.30
C LEU A 16 11.31 -2.78 3.74
N GLY A 17 11.07 -3.08 5.02
CA GLY A 17 10.97 -4.44 5.53
C GLY A 17 9.85 -5.24 4.85
N TYR A 18 8.68 -4.62 4.66
CA TYR A 18 7.60 -5.23 3.87
C TYR A 18 8.01 -5.49 2.42
N LEU A 19 8.65 -4.53 1.74
CA LEU A 19 9.11 -4.72 0.37
C LEU A 19 10.17 -5.82 0.27
N GLY A 20 11.01 -5.97 1.29
CA GLY A 20 11.95 -7.10 1.40
C GLY A 20 11.21 -8.45 1.49
N ILE A 21 10.18 -8.55 2.32
CA ILE A 21 9.32 -9.75 2.41
C ILE A 21 8.60 -9.98 1.07
N PHE A 22 8.05 -8.93 0.48
CA PHE A 22 7.37 -9.00 -0.82
C PHE A 22 8.30 -9.56 -1.90
N THR A 23 9.51 -9.04 -2.00
CA THR A 23 10.54 -9.53 -2.94
C THR A 23 10.92 -10.98 -2.66
N ALA A 24 11.14 -11.34 -1.39
CA ALA A 24 11.46 -12.71 -1.01
C ALA A 24 10.38 -13.71 -1.45
N LEU A 25 9.10 -13.37 -1.33
CA LEU A 25 7.99 -14.21 -1.78
C LEU A 25 7.98 -14.44 -3.30
N HIS A 26 8.62 -13.58 -4.09
CA HIS A 26 8.75 -13.76 -5.54
C HIS A 26 9.92 -14.67 -5.92
N VAL A 27 10.89 -14.84 -5.03
CA VAL A 27 12.07 -15.71 -5.24
C VAL A 27 11.86 -17.10 -4.63
N LEU A 28 11.12 -17.19 -3.53
CA LEU A 28 10.79 -18.44 -2.86
C LEU A 28 9.91 -19.34 -3.74
N PRO A 29 10.02 -20.69 -3.60
CA PRO A 29 9.23 -21.64 -4.39
C PRO A 29 7.77 -21.69 -3.90
N THR A 30 7.06 -20.60 -4.09
CA THR A 30 5.66 -20.44 -3.68
C THR A 30 4.68 -21.14 -4.61
N GLY A 31 5.09 -21.50 -5.82
CA GLY A 31 4.21 -22.01 -6.89
C GLY A 31 3.31 -20.93 -7.49
N ARG A 32 3.45 -19.66 -7.12
CA ARG A 32 2.60 -18.56 -7.61
C ARG A 32 3.28 -17.79 -8.73
N HIS A 33 2.62 -17.72 -9.89
CA HIS A 33 3.13 -16.98 -11.05
C HIS A 33 2.84 -15.48 -10.87
N PRO A 34 3.86 -14.58 -10.89
CA PRO A 34 3.69 -13.18 -10.53
C PRO A 34 2.76 -12.37 -11.45
N VAL A 35 2.60 -12.77 -12.70
CA VAL A 35 1.71 -12.08 -13.65
C VAL A 35 0.25 -12.53 -13.49
N ARG A 36 0.03 -13.81 -13.16
CA ARG A 36 -1.31 -14.42 -13.15
C ARG A 36 -1.96 -14.38 -11.78
N HIS A 37 -1.23 -14.84 -10.76
CA HIS A 37 -1.78 -15.04 -9.43
C HIS A 37 -1.77 -13.74 -8.62
N ALA A 38 -2.81 -13.56 -7.82
CA ALA A 38 -2.90 -12.45 -6.89
C ALA A 38 -1.75 -12.48 -5.86
N VAL A 39 -1.37 -11.32 -5.37
CA VAL A 39 -0.40 -11.21 -4.26
C VAL A 39 -0.98 -11.82 -2.98
N SER A 40 -2.30 -11.69 -2.79
CA SER A 40 -2.99 -12.31 -1.67
C SER A 40 -2.94 -13.84 -1.66
N ASP A 41 -2.69 -14.50 -2.80
CA ASP A 41 -2.54 -15.95 -2.88
C ASP A 41 -1.32 -16.45 -2.09
N TYR A 42 -0.34 -15.58 -1.81
CA TYR A 42 0.76 -15.90 -0.89
C TYR A 42 0.29 -16.13 0.55
N ALA A 43 -0.90 -15.66 0.94
CA ALA A 43 -1.47 -15.91 2.26
C ALA A 43 -1.81 -17.39 2.49
N VAL A 44 -1.96 -18.17 1.39
CA VAL A 44 -2.30 -19.59 1.39
C VAL A 44 -1.06 -20.41 1.02
N GLY A 45 -0.78 -21.45 1.79
CA GLY A 45 0.37 -22.32 1.56
C GLY A 45 1.52 -22.10 2.53
N PRO A 46 2.72 -22.69 2.27
CA PRO A 46 3.81 -22.81 3.25
C PRO A 46 4.38 -21.45 3.71
N TYR A 47 4.31 -20.44 2.86
CA TYR A 47 4.84 -19.10 3.15
C TYR A 47 3.77 -18.11 3.63
N GLY A 48 2.54 -18.55 3.86
CA GLY A 48 1.41 -17.69 4.24
C GLY A 48 1.64 -16.92 5.54
N ARG A 49 2.37 -17.50 6.51
CA ARG A 49 2.73 -16.78 7.75
C ARG A 49 3.67 -15.59 7.47
N ILE A 50 4.61 -15.75 6.54
CA ILE A 50 5.55 -14.68 6.17
C ILE A 50 4.78 -13.55 5.49
N PHE A 51 3.90 -13.87 4.54
CA PHE A 51 3.04 -12.88 3.88
C PHE A 51 2.18 -12.10 4.88
N ARG A 52 1.46 -12.79 5.79
CA ARG A 52 0.62 -12.13 6.80
C ARG A 52 1.41 -11.23 7.74
N ARG A 53 2.62 -11.64 8.17
CA ARG A 53 3.53 -10.77 8.93
C ARG A 53 3.93 -9.55 8.12
N GLY A 54 4.20 -9.70 6.82
CA GLY A 54 4.46 -8.60 5.91
C GLY A 54 3.32 -7.58 5.87
N LEU A 55 2.06 -8.02 5.78
CA LEU A 55 0.89 -7.14 5.83
C LEU A 55 0.83 -6.33 7.13
N VAL A 56 1.10 -6.97 8.28
CA VAL A 56 1.11 -6.29 9.58
C VAL A 56 2.24 -5.26 9.63
N ILE A 57 3.44 -5.63 9.22
CA ILE A 57 4.61 -4.72 9.16
C ILE A 57 4.30 -3.51 8.27
N SER A 58 3.74 -3.75 7.09
CA SER A 58 3.31 -2.68 6.19
C SER A 58 2.25 -1.77 6.81
N SER A 59 1.29 -2.36 7.55
CA SER A 59 0.25 -1.60 8.26
C SER A 59 0.85 -0.68 9.32
N VAL A 60 1.84 -1.16 10.08
CA VAL A 60 2.59 -0.35 11.04
C VAL A 60 3.34 0.78 10.31
N GLY A 61 4.00 0.48 9.20
CA GLY A 61 4.70 1.49 8.39
C GLY A 61 3.78 2.62 7.93
N LEU A 62 2.61 2.25 7.37
CA LEU A 62 1.61 3.23 6.93
C LEU A 62 1.07 4.07 8.10
N LEU A 63 0.77 3.42 9.23
CA LEU A 63 0.29 4.11 10.42
C LEU A 63 1.30 5.16 10.91
N LEU A 64 2.57 4.77 11.01
CA LEU A 64 3.63 5.66 11.47
C LEU A 64 3.85 6.84 10.51
N THR A 65 3.87 6.59 9.20
CA THR A 65 3.97 7.66 8.18
C THR A 65 2.76 8.59 8.24
N THR A 66 1.56 8.05 8.43
CA THR A 66 0.35 8.88 8.57
C THR A 66 0.38 9.75 9.82
N LEU A 67 0.81 9.19 10.96
CA LEU A 67 0.96 9.93 12.21
C LEU A 67 2.03 11.04 12.10
N ALA A 68 3.08 10.81 11.32
CA ALA A 68 4.06 11.85 11.01
C ALA A 68 3.44 12.99 10.20
N LEU A 69 2.64 12.67 9.18
CA LEU A 69 1.94 13.67 8.36
C LEU A 69 0.94 14.53 9.17
N PHE A 70 0.32 13.97 10.21
CA PHE A 70 -0.53 14.77 11.12
C PHE A 70 0.24 15.83 11.90
N GLN A 71 1.56 15.68 12.05
CA GLN A 71 2.42 16.62 12.73
C GLN A 71 3.07 17.64 11.79
N GLU A 72 2.80 17.53 10.47
CA GLU A 72 3.36 18.44 9.47
C GLU A 72 2.76 19.83 9.62
N PRO A 73 3.57 20.87 9.92
CA PRO A 73 3.07 22.22 10.19
C PRO A 73 2.80 23.02 8.91
N GLY A 74 2.76 22.38 7.73
CA GLY A 74 2.67 23.04 6.42
C GLY A 74 1.69 24.21 6.35
N SER A 75 1.96 25.15 5.49
CA SER A 75 1.09 26.30 5.23
C SER A 75 0.74 26.38 3.74
N PRO A 76 -0.49 26.05 3.35
CA PRO A 76 -1.63 25.65 4.20
C PRO A 76 -1.43 24.24 4.82
N PRO A 77 -2.10 23.94 5.95
CA PRO A 77 -2.03 22.63 6.58
C PRO A 77 -2.65 21.56 5.68
N LEU A 78 -2.14 20.32 5.76
CA LEU A 78 -2.70 19.18 5.05
C LEU A 78 -4.15 18.93 5.47
N LYS A 79 -5.00 18.60 4.50
CA LYS A 79 -6.40 18.26 4.76
C LYS A 79 -6.50 17.04 5.68
N SER A 80 -7.37 17.08 6.67
CA SER A 80 -7.57 15.98 7.61
C SER A 80 -8.25 14.75 6.97
N THR A 81 -9.14 14.95 6.01
CA THR A 81 -9.87 13.85 5.37
C THR A 81 -8.96 12.76 4.78
N PRO A 82 -7.99 13.04 3.90
CA PRO A 82 -7.12 12.01 3.37
C PRO A 82 -6.24 11.35 4.45
N LEU A 83 -5.85 12.09 5.49
CA LEU A 83 -5.09 11.52 6.61
C LEU A 83 -5.94 10.52 7.41
N VAL A 84 -7.22 10.83 7.65
CA VAL A 84 -8.16 9.90 8.29
C VAL A 84 -8.38 8.66 7.43
N LEU A 85 -8.50 8.82 6.10
CA LEU A 85 -8.59 7.66 5.20
C LEU A 85 -7.34 6.77 5.31
N LEU A 86 -6.15 7.36 5.40
CA LEU A 86 -4.91 6.61 5.61
C LEU A 86 -4.87 5.85 6.94
N LEU A 87 -5.48 6.36 8.01
CA LEU A 87 -5.58 5.63 9.29
C LEU A 87 -6.46 4.38 9.19
N LEU A 88 -7.40 4.34 8.25
CA LEU A 88 -8.27 3.17 8.03
C LEU A 88 -7.59 2.07 7.20
N VAL A 89 -6.58 2.42 6.38
CA VAL A 89 -5.86 1.43 5.55
C VAL A 89 -5.20 0.33 6.37
N PRO A 90 -4.46 0.60 7.48
CA PRO A 90 -3.92 -0.42 8.36
C PRO A 90 -4.97 -1.40 8.88
N VAL A 91 -6.16 -0.90 9.24
CA VAL A 91 -7.28 -1.75 9.71
C VAL A 91 -7.70 -2.73 8.62
N ALA A 92 -7.90 -2.23 7.40
CA ALA A 92 -8.25 -3.06 6.26
C ALA A 92 -7.16 -4.11 5.94
N ARG A 93 -5.88 -3.73 5.99
CA ARG A 93 -4.76 -4.66 5.76
C ARG A 93 -4.62 -5.73 6.85
N VAL A 94 -4.84 -5.38 8.11
CA VAL A 94 -4.89 -6.35 9.21
C VAL A 94 -6.07 -7.30 9.00
N GLY A 95 -7.22 -6.80 8.56
CA GLY A 95 -8.35 -7.63 8.16
C GLY A 95 -7.97 -8.67 7.10
N MET A 96 -7.23 -8.27 6.06
CA MET A 96 -6.70 -9.21 5.04
C MET A 96 -5.72 -10.24 5.63
N ALA A 97 -4.95 -9.88 6.64
CA ALA A 97 -4.04 -10.81 7.31
C ALA A 97 -4.77 -11.83 8.17
N VAL A 98 -5.90 -11.44 8.77
CA VAL A 98 -6.74 -12.31 9.62
C VAL A 98 -7.62 -13.24 8.78
N PHE A 99 -8.20 -12.73 7.70
CA PHE A 99 -9.07 -13.46 6.79
C PHE A 99 -8.30 -13.77 5.49
N PRO A 100 -7.71 -14.97 5.32
CA PRO A 100 -7.02 -15.33 4.10
C PRO A 100 -7.97 -15.43 2.91
N THR A 101 -7.45 -15.19 1.70
CA THR A 101 -8.20 -15.35 0.46
C THR A 101 -8.50 -16.82 0.18
N ASP A 102 -9.56 -17.08 -0.59
CA ASP A 102 -9.75 -18.36 -1.28
C ASP A 102 -8.92 -18.37 -2.58
N LEU A 103 -8.43 -19.54 -2.97
CA LEU A 103 -7.74 -19.68 -4.25
C LEU A 103 -8.73 -19.68 -5.42
N GLU A 104 -8.25 -19.36 -6.60
CA GLU A 104 -9.09 -19.13 -7.80
C GLU A 104 -10.02 -20.29 -8.16
N GLU A 105 -9.60 -21.54 -7.87
CA GLU A 105 -10.37 -22.76 -8.21
C GLU A 105 -11.26 -23.24 -7.04
N GLU A 106 -11.23 -22.55 -5.90
CA GLU A 106 -11.97 -22.93 -4.71
C GLU A 106 -13.33 -22.23 -4.64
N LYS A 107 -14.25 -22.84 -3.90
CA LYS A 107 -15.55 -22.19 -3.59
C LYS A 107 -15.33 -20.99 -2.69
N ILE A 108 -16.00 -19.89 -3.00
CA ILE A 108 -15.97 -18.68 -2.19
C ILE A 108 -16.50 -19.00 -0.78
N THR A 109 -15.64 -18.83 0.21
CA THR A 109 -15.98 -18.97 1.63
C THR A 109 -16.34 -17.61 2.23
N ARG A 110 -16.93 -17.64 3.45
CA ARG A 110 -17.15 -16.39 4.22
C ARG A 110 -15.83 -15.67 4.52
N THR A 111 -14.77 -16.42 4.78
CA THR A 111 -13.44 -15.89 5.05
C THR A 111 -12.87 -15.19 3.81
N GLY A 112 -12.95 -15.83 2.65
CA GLY A 112 -12.50 -15.22 1.39
C GLY A 112 -13.34 -14.01 0.99
N LEU A 113 -14.67 -14.02 1.24
CA LEU A 113 -15.51 -12.85 1.01
C LEU A 113 -15.08 -11.67 1.90
N LEU A 114 -14.78 -11.88 3.17
CA LEU A 114 -14.27 -10.86 4.07
C LEU A 114 -12.90 -10.36 3.61
N HIS A 115 -12.01 -11.26 3.15
CA HIS A 115 -10.74 -10.87 2.54
C HIS A 115 -10.94 -9.89 1.39
N HIS A 116 -11.83 -10.22 0.44
CA HIS A 116 -12.10 -9.36 -0.71
C HIS A 116 -12.68 -8.00 -0.30
N LEU A 117 -13.57 -7.97 0.70
CA LEU A 117 -14.11 -6.72 1.23
C LEU A 117 -12.99 -5.82 1.79
N PHE A 118 -12.10 -6.40 2.61
CA PHE A 118 -10.96 -5.65 3.16
C PHE A 118 -9.95 -5.25 2.07
N ALA A 119 -9.73 -6.08 1.05
CA ALA A 119 -8.84 -5.74 -0.07
C ALA A 119 -9.39 -4.55 -0.88
N VAL A 120 -10.67 -4.58 -1.23
CA VAL A 120 -11.32 -3.46 -1.93
C VAL A 120 -11.26 -2.19 -1.09
N ALA A 121 -11.57 -2.29 0.21
CA ALA A 121 -11.46 -1.16 1.13
C ALA A 121 -10.02 -0.61 1.20
N ALA A 122 -9.01 -1.48 1.35
CA ALA A 122 -7.61 -1.07 1.41
C ALA A 122 -7.18 -0.34 0.14
N PHE A 123 -7.53 -0.84 -1.05
CA PHE A 123 -7.16 -0.23 -2.33
C PHE A 123 -7.88 1.10 -2.57
N ALA A 124 -9.19 1.15 -2.31
CA ALA A 124 -9.98 2.36 -2.48
C ALA A 124 -9.54 3.47 -1.52
N LEU A 125 -9.37 3.16 -0.23
CA LEU A 125 -8.92 4.11 0.78
C LEU A 125 -7.51 4.64 0.45
N THR A 126 -6.58 3.75 0.07
CA THR A 126 -5.22 4.13 -0.28
C THR A 126 -5.22 5.07 -1.50
N TYR A 127 -5.91 4.70 -2.58
CA TYR A 127 -5.96 5.54 -3.78
C TYR A 127 -6.61 6.88 -3.50
N THR A 128 -7.76 6.90 -2.81
CA THR A 128 -8.48 8.15 -2.51
C THR A 128 -7.62 9.10 -1.67
N ALA A 129 -6.92 8.58 -0.67
CA ALA A 129 -6.03 9.39 0.14
C ALA A 129 -4.85 9.95 -0.66
N ILE A 130 -4.16 9.11 -1.45
CA ILE A 130 -3.03 9.52 -2.30
C ILE A 130 -3.47 10.57 -3.32
N SER A 131 -4.65 10.41 -3.94
CA SER A 131 -5.17 11.35 -4.93
C SER A 131 -5.44 12.75 -4.35
N GLN A 132 -5.81 12.83 -3.08
CA GLN A 132 -6.04 14.10 -2.39
C GLN A 132 -4.77 14.70 -1.80
N LEU A 133 -3.85 13.87 -1.30
CA LEU A 133 -2.59 14.33 -0.69
C LEU A 133 -1.53 14.75 -1.72
N THR A 134 -1.50 14.09 -2.88
CA THR A 134 -0.46 14.36 -3.87
C THR A 134 -0.40 15.83 -4.30
N PRO A 135 -1.50 16.51 -4.69
CA PRO A 135 -1.44 17.93 -5.01
C PRO A 135 -1.04 18.78 -3.80
N ASP A 136 -1.60 18.52 -2.61
CA ASP A 136 -1.29 19.29 -1.41
C ASP A 136 0.20 19.19 -1.05
N LEU A 137 0.81 18.00 -1.11
CA LEU A 137 2.23 17.78 -0.84
C LEU A 137 3.12 18.38 -1.93
N ALA A 138 2.71 18.32 -3.21
CA ALA A 138 3.49 18.84 -4.32
C ALA A 138 3.75 20.36 -4.22
N ASP A 139 2.95 21.08 -3.47
CA ASP A 139 3.07 22.52 -3.26
C ASP A 139 3.87 22.88 -1.98
N ILE A 140 4.23 21.89 -1.15
CA ILE A 140 4.91 22.09 0.14
C ILE A 140 6.37 21.60 0.05
N SER A 141 7.34 22.44 0.50
CA SER A 141 8.73 21.97 0.68
C SER A 141 8.80 20.95 1.82
N PRO A 142 9.61 19.88 1.69
CA PRO A 142 10.56 19.60 0.58
C PRO A 142 9.95 18.83 -0.59
N TRP A 143 8.69 18.35 -0.52
CA TRP A 143 8.07 17.52 -1.55
C TRP A 143 7.91 18.23 -2.90
N SER A 144 7.80 19.57 -2.89
CA SER A 144 7.73 20.39 -4.12
C SER A 144 8.97 20.22 -5.01
N SER A 145 10.15 19.92 -4.42
CA SER A 145 11.39 19.69 -5.18
C SER A 145 11.36 18.42 -6.05
N PHE A 146 10.47 17.47 -5.70
CA PHE A 146 10.25 16.23 -6.46
C PHE A 146 8.75 15.97 -6.76
N SER A 147 7.99 17.05 -6.88
CA SER A 147 6.56 17.01 -7.21
C SER A 147 6.24 16.19 -8.47
N GLY A 148 7.12 16.27 -9.48
CA GLY A 148 7.01 15.45 -10.70
C GLY A 148 7.00 13.95 -10.41
N LEU A 149 7.78 13.46 -9.45
CA LEU A 149 7.79 12.07 -9.01
C LEU A 149 6.45 11.71 -8.34
N LEU A 150 5.95 12.55 -7.44
CA LEU A 150 4.68 12.31 -6.74
C LEU A 150 3.51 12.22 -7.74
N HIS A 151 3.45 13.14 -8.69
CA HIS A 151 2.43 13.11 -9.75
C HIS A 151 2.56 11.91 -10.68
N ALA A 152 3.78 11.52 -11.04
CA ALA A 152 4.02 10.32 -11.85
C ALA A 152 3.54 9.06 -11.12
N LEU A 153 3.90 8.91 -9.85
CA LEU A 153 3.46 7.79 -9.02
C LEU A 153 1.93 7.76 -8.88
N HIS A 154 1.29 8.91 -8.61
CA HIS A 154 -0.16 9.00 -8.54
C HIS A 154 -0.83 8.52 -9.84
N ARG A 155 -0.31 8.91 -11.01
CA ARG A 155 -0.84 8.44 -12.31
C ARG A 155 -0.64 6.94 -12.50
N ILE A 156 0.52 6.39 -12.13
CA ILE A 156 0.80 4.96 -12.21
C ILE A 156 -0.16 4.20 -11.27
N ILE A 157 -0.39 4.69 -10.05
CA ILE A 157 -1.32 4.11 -9.08
C ILE A 157 -2.75 4.09 -9.65
N LEU A 158 -3.21 5.21 -10.24
CA LEU A 158 -4.53 5.28 -10.87
C LEU A 158 -4.66 4.26 -12.02
N VAL A 159 -3.72 4.29 -12.95
CA VAL A 159 -3.77 3.40 -14.12
C VAL A 159 -3.71 1.94 -13.70
N SER A 160 -2.83 1.59 -12.75
CA SER A 160 -2.72 0.23 -12.24
C SER A 160 -3.99 -0.23 -11.51
N LEU A 161 -4.65 0.66 -10.75
CA LEU A 161 -5.92 0.35 -10.09
C LEU A 161 -7.05 0.10 -11.10
N VAL A 162 -7.17 0.95 -12.12
CA VAL A 162 -8.16 0.78 -13.20
C VAL A 162 -7.93 -0.54 -13.93
N LEU A 163 -6.68 -0.82 -14.31
CA LEU A 163 -6.32 -2.06 -15.00
C LEU A 163 -6.51 -3.29 -14.10
N LEU A 164 -6.24 -3.17 -12.80
CA LEU A 164 -6.53 -4.23 -11.83
C LEU A 164 -8.03 -4.56 -11.82
N VAL A 165 -8.91 -3.56 -11.76
CA VAL A 165 -10.37 -3.77 -11.80
C VAL A 165 -10.80 -4.39 -13.15
N VAL A 166 -10.28 -3.89 -14.28
CA VAL A 166 -10.56 -4.43 -15.61
C VAL A 166 -10.13 -5.90 -15.72
N THR A 167 -8.98 -6.26 -15.14
CA THR A 167 -8.46 -7.64 -15.18
C THR A 167 -9.17 -8.61 -14.24
N MET A 168 -10.13 -8.17 -13.43
CA MET A 168 -11.04 -9.07 -12.70
C MET A 168 -12.00 -9.82 -13.65
N THR A 169 -12.13 -9.36 -14.90
CA THR A 169 -12.93 -10.08 -15.90
C THR A 169 -12.28 -11.42 -16.31
N PRO A 170 -13.04 -12.51 -16.54
CA PRO A 170 -12.48 -13.83 -16.81
C PRO A 170 -11.46 -13.87 -17.96
N ARG A 171 -11.68 -13.06 -19.01
CA ARG A 171 -10.79 -13.03 -20.19
C ARG A 171 -9.42 -12.44 -19.90
N LEU A 172 -9.34 -11.47 -18.98
CA LEU A 172 -8.12 -10.73 -18.66
C LEU A 172 -7.47 -11.15 -17.34
N ARG A 173 -8.08 -12.09 -16.61
CA ARG A 173 -7.61 -12.53 -15.30
C ARG A 173 -6.16 -13.06 -15.31
N ARG A 174 -5.69 -13.53 -16.47
CA ARG A 174 -4.31 -14.02 -16.64
C ARG A 174 -3.22 -13.00 -16.36
N ILE A 175 -3.56 -11.71 -16.32
CA ILE A 175 -2.62 -10.60 -16.08
C ILE A 175 -2.99 -9.80 -14.82
N PHE A 176 -3.95 -10.28 -14.02
CA PHE A 176 -4.40 -9.62 -12.79
C PHE A 176 -3.25 -9.37 -11.82
N GLY A 177 -2.43 -10.39 -11.57
CA GLY A 177 -1.32 -10.29 -10.63
C GLY A 177 -0.27 -9.24 -11.00
N LEU A 178 -0.09 -8.95 -12.29
CA LEU A 178 0.80 -7.89 -12.76
C LEU A 178 0.33 -6.51 -12.28
N PHE A 179 -0.96 -6.19 -12.49
CA PHE A 179 -1.49 -4.88 -12.14
C PHE A 179 -1.67 -4.70 -10.63
N GLU A 180 -1.96 -5.79 -9.91
CA GLU A 180 -1.94 -5.75 -8.45
C GLU A 180 -0.55 -5.40 -7.90
N ARG A 181 0.50 -6.02 -8.44
CA ARG A 181 1.89 -5.71 -8.07
C ARG A 181 2.29 -4.29 -8.42
N LEU A 182 1.92 -3.84 -9.62
CA LEU A 182 2.19 -2.47 -10.04
C LEU A 182 1.53 -1.45 -9.10
N PHE A 183 0.28 -1.68 -8.72
CA PHE A 183 -0.43 -0.86 -7.73
C PHE A 183 0.27 -0.88 -6.38
N LEU A 184 0.59 -2.07 -5.85
CA LEU A 184 1.22 -2.23 -4.55
C LEU A 184 2.62 -1.61 -4.49
N VAL A 185 3.45 -1.83 -5.51
CA VAL A 185 4.81 -1.27 -5.55
C VAL A 185 4.74 0.25 -5.67
N SER A 186 3.96 0.78 -6.59
CA SER A 186 3.87 2.24 -6.79
C SER A 186 3.31 2.97 -5.56
N THR A 187 2.34 2.39 -4.86
CA THR A 187 1.84 2.96 -3.60
C THR A 187 2.90 2.94 -2.51
N ASN A 188 3.68 1.87 -2.36
CA ASN A 188 4.75 1.83 -1.36
C ASN A 188 5.89 2.81 -1.71
N VAL A 189 6.24 2.97 -2.99
CA VAL A 189 7.23 3.97 -3.44
C VAL A 189 6.72 5.39 -3.15
N TRP A 190 5.42 5.64 -3.33
CA TRP A 190 4.82 6.93 -2.96
C TRP A 190 4.96 7.20 -1.45
N PHE A 191 4.67 6.23 -0.59
CA PHE A 191 4.86 6.38 0.86
C PHE A 191 6.33 6.56 1.25
N ILE A 192 7.26 5.89 0.55
CA ILE A 192 8.70 6.09 0.75
C ILE A 192 9.09 7.53 0.40
N ALA A 193 8.62 8.05 -0.74
CA ALA A 193 8.90 9.43 -1.15
C ALA A 193 8.36 10.44 -0.12
N VAL A 194 7.13 10.22 0.37
CA VAL A 194 6.52 11.06 1.40
C VAL A 194 7.31 11.01 2.71
N GLY A 195 7.62 9.81 3.20
CA GLY A 195 8.41 9.65 4.44
C GLY A 195 9.83 10.22 4.33
N ALA A 196 10.48 10.06 3.16
CA ALA A 196 11.79 10.66 2.91
C ALA A 196 11.73 12.19 2.91
N GLY A 197 10.66 12.78 2.38
CA GLY A 197 10.43 14.21 2.46
C GLY A 197 10.31 14.70 3.90
N MET A 198 9.59 13.99 4.77
CA MET A 198 9.51 14.31 6.21
C MET A 198 10.88 14.30 6.90
N VAL A 199 11.74 13.35 6.53
CA VAL A 199 13.11 13.29 7.08
C VAL A 199 13.96 14.44 6.56
N ALA A 200 13.84 14.75 5.26
CA ALA A 200 14.59 15.85 4.64
C ALA A 200 14.16 17.24 5.15
N ALA A 201 12.89 17.41 5.53
CA ALA A 201 12.40 18.67 6.11
C ALA A 201 13.03 19.03 7.46
N ALA A 202 13.65 18.05 8.14
CA ALA A 202 14.25 18.20 9.46
C ALA A 202 15.78 18.27 9.43
N ALA A 203 16.39 18.07 8.26
CA ALA A 203 17.83 18.16 8.06
C ALA A 203 18.26 19.56 7.63
#